data_5829fd48e743de6a91c9d3ebda7af253
#
_entry.id   5829fd48e743de6a91c9d3ebda7af253
#
_cell.length_a   1.000
_cell.length_b   1.000
_cell.length_c   1.000
_cell.angle_alpha   90.00
_cell.angle_beta   90.00
_cell.angle_gamma   90.00
#
_symmetry.space_group_name_H-M   'P 1'
#
loop_
_entity.id
_entity.type
_entity.pdbx_description
1 polymer ?
#
loop_
_entity_poly.entity_id
_entity_poly.type
_entity_poly.pdbx_seq_one_letter_code
_entity_poly.pdbx_strand_id
1 'polypeptide(L)'
;DRSTHEKEIYCLASNMNPGIAEHCDEILIGNFNDPEFVVSYSKEAGITIAIIGPENPLASGVADALWKVGVKVVGPKKNLAQLETSKAFTRDLLKEYAIPGGPQYQTFDSMNGVASFLNDLGENYVVKFDGLAGGKGVKVSGDHLYSHREAIAYCKELVEKGGEFVI
;
A
#
# COMPACT_ATOMS: atom_id res chain seq x y z
N ASP A 1 25.64 5.19 0.23
CA ASP A 1 26.96 5.29 0.83
C ASP A 1 28.08 4.64 -0.01
N ARG A 2 27.80 3.52 -0.70
CA ARG A 2 28.80 2.83 -1.54
C ARG A 2 28.94 3.42 -2.96
N SER A 3 28.19 4.45 -3.32
CA SER A 3 28.29 5.10 -4.62
C SER A 3 29.60 5.88 -4.71
N THR A 4 30.29 5.77 -5.85
CA THR A 4 31.50 6.54 -6.17
C THR A 4 31.17 7.87 -6.85
N HIS A 5 29.89 8.14 -7.15
CA HIS A 5 29.45 9.41 -7.71
C HIS A 5 29.34 10.45 -6.60
N GLU A 6 29.73 11.68 -6.95
CA GLU A 6 29.47 12.86 -6.13
C GLU A 6 27.95 13.03 -5.97
N LYS A 7 27.48 13.23 -4.75
CA LYS A 7 26.05 13.28 -4.44
C LYS A 7 25.81 14.02 -3.12
N GLU A 8 24.68 14.64 -3.02
CA GLU A 8 24.06 15.11 -1.78
C GLU A 8 22.81 14.28 -1.51
N ILE A 9 22.62 13.84 -0.28
CA ILE A 9 21.54 12.93 0.14
C ILE A 9 20.61 13.68 1.08
N TYR A 10 19.37 13.87 0.64
CA TYR A 10 18.29 14.49 1.38
C TYR A 10 17.27 13.42 1.79
N CYS A 11 16.83 13.44 3.02
CA CYS A 11 15.81 12.52 3.51
C CYS A 11 14.58 13.28 3.98
N LEU A 12 13.41 12.88 3.49
CA LEU A 12 12.13 13.33 4.02
C LEU A 12 11.48 12.17 4.79
N ALA A 13 11.24 12.37 6.08
CA ALA A 13 10.77 11.33 6.98
C ALA A 13 9.69 11.83 7.95
N SER A 14 8.93 10.92 8.57
CA SER A 14 7.97 11.25 9.62
C SER A 14 8.62 11.46 10.99
N ASN A 15 9.80 10.90 11.19
CA ASN A 15 10.55 11.00 12.44
C ASN A 15 12.05 10.94 12.17
N MET A 16 12.81 11.47 13.12
CA MET A 16 14.26 11.39 13.10
C MET A 16 14.70 9.92 13.33
N ASN A 17 15.46 9.39 12.38
CA ASN A 17 16.14 8.11 12.53
C ASN A 17 17.64 8.36 12.59
N PRO A 18 18.32 8.07 13.72
CA PRO A 18 19.76 8.35 13.86
C PRO A 18 20.63 7.67 12.82
N GLY A 19 20.32 6.40 12.47
CA GLY A 19 21.10 5.66 11.48
C GLY A 19 20.95 6.21 10.05
N ILE A 20 19.82 6.83 9.72
CA ILE A 20 19.64 7.54 8.43
C ILE A 20 20.37 8.89 8.51
N ALA A 21 20.28 9.59 9.63
CA ALA A 21 20.92 10.89 9.83
C ALA A 21 22.44 10.88 9.60
N GLU A 22 23.09 9.78 9.98
CA GLU A 22 24.55 9.61 9.76
C GLU A 22 24.94 9.54 8.28
N HIS A 23 23.98 9.31 7.37
CA HIS A 23 24.21 9.09 5.95
C HIS A 23 23.54 10.11 5.04
N CYS A 24 22.89 11.12 5.60
CA CYS A 24 22.21 12.18 4.87
C CYS A 24 22.90 13.53 5.14
N ASP A 25 22.95 14.38 4.12
CA ASP A 25 23.38 15.76 4.24
C ASP A 25 22.30 16.61 4.92
N GLU A 26 21.03 16.27 4.70
CA GLU A 26 19.89 16.90 5.35
C GLU A 26 18.74 15.91 5.62
N ILE A 27 18.06 16.06 6.76
CA ILE A 27 16.80 15.38 7.05
C ILE A 27 15.72 16.42 7.36
N LEU A 28 14.64 16.38 6.56
CA LEU A 28 13.42 17.13 6.84
C LEU A 28 12.38 16.20 7.45
N ILE A 29 11.79 16.61 8.57
CA ILE A 29 10.66 15.91 9.17
C ILE A 29 9.37 16.54 8.67
N GLY A 30 8.54 15.74 8.00
CA GLY A 30 7.30 16.23 7.41
C GLY A 30 6.39 15.13 6.86
N ASN A 31 5.28 15.56 6.27
CA ASN A 31 4.32 14.62 5.68
C ASN A 31 4.76 14.20 4.27
N PHE A 32 5.52 13.13 4.19
CA PHE A 32 5.96 12.56 2.91
C PHE A 32 4.83 11.89 2.09
N ASN A 33 3.61 11.82 2.62
CA ASN A 33 2.44 11.35 1.88
C ASN A 33 1.68 12.48 1.16
N ASP A 34 2.07 13.73 1.37
CA ASP A 34 1.49 14.89 0.72
C ASP A 34 2.29 15.23 -0.55
N PRO A 35 1.73 15.02 -1.77
CA PRO A 35 2.45 15.28 -3.00
C PRO A 35 2.88 16.75 -3.19
N GLU A 36 2.09 17.71 -2.71
CA GLU A 36 2.39 19.15 -2.86
C GLU A 36 3.57 19.53 -1.95
N PHE A 37 3.56 19.05 -0.71
CA PHE A 37 4.65 19.25 0.23
C PHE A 37 5.97 18.65 -0.28
N VAL A 38 5.92 17.41 -0.77
CA VAL A 38 7.11 16.72 -1.31
C VAL A 38 7.66 17.44 -2.54
N VAL A 39 6.80 17.90 -3.44
CA VAL A 39 7.20 18.67 -4.62
C VAL A 39 7.82 20.01 -4.25
N SER A 40 7.25 20.72 -3.26
CA SER A 40 7.80 21.99 -2.77
C SER A 40 9.21 21.81 -2.23
N TYR A 41 9.38 20.85 -1.33
CA TYR A 41 10.70 20.52 -0.76
C TYR A 41 11.70 20.10 -1.84
N SER A 42 11.27 19.24 -2.78
CA SER A 42 12.15 18.77 -3.85
C SER A 42 12.67 19.90 -4.74
N LYS A 43 11.86 20.93 -4.98
CA LYS A 43 12.27 22.12 -5.74
C LYS A 43 13.23 23.00 -4.95
N GLU A 44 12.93 23.21 -3.67
CA GLU A 44 13.75 24.04 -2.79
C GLU A 44 15.15 23.43 -2.61
N ALA A 45 15.22 22.13 -2.37
CA ALA A 45 16.46 21.38 -2.20
C ALA A 45 17.15 21.00 -3.52
N GLY A 46 16.61 21.35 -4.68
CA GLY A 46 17.21 21.04 -5.98
C GLY A 46 17.27 19.55 -6.33
N ILE A 47 16.34 18.73 -5.81
CA ILE A 47 16.36 17.29 -5.98
C ILE A 47 16.23 16.88 -7.44
N THR A 48 17.14 16.05 -7.92
CA THR A 48 17.16 15.54 -9.30
C THR A 48 16.63 14.12 -9.42
N ILE A 49 16.83 13.30 -8.36
CA ILE A 49 16.39 11.91 -8.29
C ILE A 49 15.74 11.68 -6.92
N ALA A 50 14.57 11.08 -6.90
CA ALA A 50 13.88 10.66 -5.69
C ALA A 50 13.73 9.14 -5.63
N ILE A 51 13.92 8.55 -4.46
CA ILE A 51 13.69 7.13 -4.18
C ILE A 51 12.57 7.06 -3.14
N ILE A 52 11.45 6.45 -3.51
CA ILE A 52 10.30 6.30 -2.62
C ILE A 52 10.31 4.88 -2.05
N GLY A 53 10.63 4.76 -0.77
CA GLY A 53 10.73 3.47 -0.08
C GLY A 53 9.38 2.90 0.36
N PRO A 54 8.51 3.68 1.07
CA PRO A 54 7.24 3.16 1.56
C PRO A 54 6.12 3.23 0.51
N GLU A 55 5.10 2.40 0.69
CA GLU A 55 3.96 2.28 -0.22
C GLU A 55 2.94 3.43 -0.12
N ASN A 56 2.79 4.04 1.06
CA ASN A 56 1.79 5.11 1.27
C ASN A 56 1.97 6.33 0.37
N PRO A 57 3.17 6.92 0.21
CA PRO A 57 3.37 8.03 -0.71
C PRO A 57 3.14 7.64 -2.18
N LEU A 58 3.39 6.38 -2.55
CA LEU A 58 3.07 5.88 -3.89
C LEU A 58 1.56 5.85 -4.12
N ALA A 59 0.80 5.34 -3.14
CA ALA A 59 -0.67 5.36 -3.15
C ALA A 59 -1.25 6.77 -3.18
N SER A 60 -0.58 7.74 -2.54
CA SER A 60 -0.96 9.16 -2.55
C SER A 60 -0.63 9.88 -3.86
N GLY A 61 0.22 9.29 -4.71
CA GLY A 61 0.59 9.87 -6.01
C GLY A 61 1.81 10.79 -5.97
N VAL A 62 2.65 10.67 -4.96
CA VAL A 62 3.90 11.45 -4.83
C VAL A 62 4.82 11.22 -6.03
N ALA A 63 4.94 9.97 -6.51
CA ALA A 63 5.75 9.66 -7.69
C ALA A 63 5.25 10.42 -8.93
N ASP A 64 3.92 10.45 -9.14
CA ASP A 64 3.31 11.16 -10.26
C ASP A 64 3.58 12.67 -10.21
N ALA A 65 3.48 13.25 -9.01
CA ALA A 65 3.71 14.67 -8.79
C ALA A 65 5.17 15.07 -9.04
N LEU A 66 6.12 14.26 -8.56
CA LEU A 66 7.55 14.47 -8.79
C LEU A 66 7.93 14.35 -10.27
N TRP A 67 7.38 13.34 -10.98
CA TRP A 67 7.59 13.21 -12.43
C TRP A 67 7.09 14.43 -13.22
N LYS A 68 5.95 15.01 -12.83
CA LYS A 68 5.39 16.21 -13.47
C LYS A 68 6.30 17.43 -13.38
N VAL A 69 7.14 17.51 -12.35
CA VAL A 69 8.08 18.62 -12.15
C VAL A 69 9.51 18.29 -12.57
N GLY A 70 9.72 17.17 -13.26
CA GLY A 70 11.00 16.78 -13.84
C GLY A 70 11.96 16.05 -12.92
N VAL A 71 11.56 15.72 -11.69
CA VAL A 71 12.33 14.86 -10.78
C VAL A 71 12.21 13.41 -11.23
N LYS A 72 13.33 12.74 -11.45
CA LYS A 72 13.35 11.30 -11.77
C LYS A 72 13.01 10.49 -10.52
N VAL A 73 12.11 9.50 -10.64
CA VAL A 73 11.65 8.74 -9.46
C VAL A 73 11.96 7.26 -9.62
N VAL A 74 12.58 6.69 -8.59
CA VAL A 74 12.63 5.25 -8.36
C VAL A 74 11.41 4.88 -7.49
N GLY A 75 10.40 4.33 -8.11
CA GLY A 75 9.12 3.97 -7.54
C GLY A 75 8.01 4.02 -8.59
N PRO A 76 7.00 3.15 -8.51
CA PRO A 76 5.91 3.13 -9.46
C PRO A 76 5.02 4.38 -9.32
N LYS A 77 4.38 4.78 -10.41
CA LYS A 77 3.27 5.74 -10.38
C LYS A 77 2.06 5.14 -9.67
N LYS A 78 1.15 5.99 -9.21
CA LYS A 78 -0.03 5.59 -8.44
C LYS A 78 -0.84 4.47 -9.10
N ASN A 79 -1.03 4.52 -10.42
CA ASN A 79 -1.78 3.50 -11.15
C ASN A 79 -1.08 2.13 -11.13
N LEU A 80 0.24 2.06 -11.10
CA LEU A 80 1.01 0.81 -11.01
C LEU A 80 1.22 0.37 -9.55
N ALA A 81 1.24 1.31 -8.62
CA ALA A 81 1.32 1.02 -7.18
C ALA A 81 0.12 0.21 -6.68
N GLN A 82 -1.00 0.17 -7.43
CA GLN A 82 -2.17 -0.66 -7.12
C GLN A 82 -1.85 -2.15 -7.02
N LEU A 83 -0.79 -2.63 -7.67
CA LEU A 83 -0.33 -4.01 -7.52
C LEU A 83 -0.05 -4.39 -6.05
N GLU A 84 0.29 -3.43 -5.21
CA GLU A 84 0.52 -3.65 -3.78
C GLU A 84 -0.55 -2.99 -2.92
N THR A 85 -1.05 -1.83 -3.31
CA THR A 85 -1.97 -1.04 -2.48
C THR A 85 -3.41 -1.52 -2.53
N SER A 86 -3.81 -2.32 -3.54
CA SER A 86 -5.13 -2.95 -3.67
C SER A 86 -4.99 -4.46 -3.92
N LYS A 87 -5.53 -5.24 -3.01
CA LYS A 87 -5.57 -6.70 -3.13
C LYS A 87 -6.56 -7.14 -4.19
N ALA A 88 -7.69 -6.45 -4.28
CA ALA A 88 -8.71 -6.66 -5.30
C ALA A 88 -8.13 -6.45 -6.71
N PHE A 89 -7.51 -5.29 -6.95
CA PHE A 89 -6.87 -4.98 -8.22
C PHE A 89 -5.88 -6.07 -8.66
N THR A 90 -5.00 -6.50 -7.75
CA THR A 90 -4.02 -7.55 -8.07
C THR A 90 -4.69 -8.88 -8.39
N ARG A 91 -5.73 -9.27 -7.65
CA ARG A 91 -6.48 -10.51 -7.92
C ARG A 91 -7.19 -10.46 -9.27
N ASP A 92 -7.85 -9.35 -9.57
CA ASP A 92 -8.54 -9.15 -10.84
C ASP A 92 -7.57 -9.16 -12.02
N LEU A 93 -6.40 -8.52 -11.87
CA LEU A 93 -5.34 -8.55 -12.87
C LEU A 93 -4.83 -9.98 -13.14
N LEU A 94 -4.57 -10.76 -12.09
CA LEU A 94 -4.16 -12.16 -12.24
C LEU A 94 -5.20 -12.99 -12.98
N LYS A 95 -6.47 -12.75 -12.71
CA LYS A 95 -7.61 -13.41 -13.38
C LYS A 95 -7.73 -12.98 -14.83
N GLU A 96 -7.66 -11.68 -15.13
CA GLU A 96 -7.75 -11.11 -16.47
C GLU A 96 -6.67 -11.69 -17.40
N TYR A 97 -5.45 -11.81 -16.91
CA TYR A 97 -4.32 -12.33 -17.69
C TYR A 97 -4.09 -13.84 -17.54
N ALA A 98 -5.03 -14.56 -16.90
CA ALA A 98 -4.96 -16.00 -16.66
C ALA A 98 -3.63 -16.45 -16.02
N ILE A 99 -3.07 -15.65 -15.11
CA ILE A 99 -1.83 -15.95 -14.39
C ILE A 99 -2.14 -16.98 -13.29
N PRO A 100 -1.55 -18.18 -13.34
CA PRO A 100 -1.86 -19.25 -12.39
C PRO A 100 -1.26 -19.00 -11.01
N GLY A 101 -1.75 -19.75 -10.00
CA GLY A 101 -1.21 -19.77 -8.63
C GLY A 101 -1.93 -18.87 -7.64
N GLY A 102 -2.96 -18.14 -8.06
CA GLY A 102 -3.84 -17.41 -7.14
C GLY A 102 -4.84 -18.34 -6.43
N PRO A 103 -5.18 -18.09 -5.15
CA PRO A 103 -6.30 -18.78 -4.49
C PRO A 103 -7.64 -18.35 -5.09
N GLN A 104 -8.69 -19.09 -4.77
CA GLN A 104 -10.06 -18.59 -4.98
C GLN A 104 -10.23 -17.30 -4.20
N TYR A 105 -10.94 -16.34 -4.78
CA TYR A 105 -11.19 -15.06 -4.14
C TYR A 105 -12.49 -14.44 -4.64
N GLN A 106 -13.03 -13.57 -3.82
CA GLN A 106 -14.10 -12.64 -4.21
C GLN A 106 -13.91 -11.32 -3.46
N THR A 107 -14.13 -10.22 -4.16
CA THR A 107 -14.12 -8.86 -3.61
C THR A 107 -15.52 -8.46 -3.19
N PHE A 108 -15.64 -7.77 -2.07
CA PHE A 108 -16.90 -7.33 -1.49
C PHE A 108 -16.80 -5.86 -1.06
N ASP A 109 -17.82 -5.10 -1.37
CA ASP A 109 -18.10 -3.73 -0.89
C ASP A 109 -19.35 -3.69 0.02
N SER A 110 -20.02 -4.83 0.16
CA SER A 110 -21.25 -5.01 0.91
C SER A 110 -21.32 -6.42 1.48
N MET A 111 -22.32 -6.70 2.31
CA MET A 111 -22.51 -8.05 2.88
C MET A 111 -23.17 -9.04 1.91
N ASN A 112 -23.53 -8.58 0.72
CA ASN A 112 -24.23 -9.44 -0.25
C ASN A 112 -23.29 -10.56 -0.75
N GLY A 113 -23.73 -11.81 -0.59
CA GLY A 113 -22.97 -13.00 -1.02
C GLY A 113 -21.86 -13.47 -0.08
N VAL A 114 -21.47 -12.68 0.95
CA VAL A 114 -20.38 -13.04 1.88
C VAL A 114 -20.60 -14.40 2.53
N ALA A 115 -21.78 -14.65 3.09
CA ALA A 115 -22.06 -15.92 3.77
C ALA A 115 -22.03 -17.12 2.82
N SER A 116 -22.53 -16.94 1.58
CA SER A 116 -22.48 -18.00 0.55
C SER A 116 -21.05 -18.32 0.18
N PHE A 117 -20.24 -17.31 -0.08
CA PHE A 117 -18.83 -17.50 -0.47
C PHE A 117 -18.00 -18.15 0.65
N LEU A 118 -18.21 -17.75 1.92
CA LEU A 118 -17.57 -18.42 3.05
C LEU A 118 -17.96 -19.91 3.17
N ASN A 119 -19.23 -20.25 2.91
CA ASN A 119 -19.69 -21.64 2.88
C ASN A 119 -19.03 -22.44 1.75
N ASP A 120 -18.86 -21.82 0.57
CA ASP A 120 -18.21 -22.47 -0.57
C ASP A 120 -16.71 -22.72 -0.31
N LEU A 121 -16.03 -21.84 0.43
CA LEU A 121 -14.63 -22.00 0.84
C LEU A 121 -14.44 -23.01 1.97
N GLY A 122 -15.47 -23.25 2.79
CA GLY A 122 -15.41 -24.14 3.94
C GLY A 122 -14.64 -23.55 5.12
N GLU A 123 -13.73 -24.32 5.73
CA GLU A 123 -13.05 -23.92 6.97
C GLU A 123 -11.82 -23.05 6.74
N ASN A 124 -11.25 -23.04 5.50
CA ASN A 124 -10.01 -22.35 5.20
C ASN A 124 -10.27 -21.09 4.38
N TYR A 125 -10.22 -19.95 5.03
CA TYR A 125 -10.41 -18.64 4.39
C TYR A 125 -9.58 -17.55 5.07
N VAL A 126 -9.38 -16.46 4.35
CA VAL A 126 -8.71 -15.26 4.86
C VAL A 126 -9.50 -14.03 4.44
N VAL A 127 -9.91 -13.22 5.41
CA VAL A 127 -10.56 -11.93 5.15
C VAL A 127 -9.50 -10.83 5.19
N LYS A 128 -9.40 -10.06 4.10
CA LYS A 128 -8.40 -8.99 3.96
C LYS A 128 -9.08 -7.68 3.59
N PHE A 129 -8.91 -6.67 4.42
CA PHE A 129 -9.24 -5.29 4.03
C PHE A 129 -8.51 -4.92 2.74
N ASP A 130 -9.22 -4.32 1.76
CA ASP A 130 -8.60 -3.84 0.53
C ASP A 130 -8.07 -2.43 0.74
N GLY A 131 -6.76 -2.33 0.89
CA GLY A 131 -6.04 -1.10 1.18
C GLY A 131 -4.83 -1.33 2.08
N LEU A 132 -4.13 -0.25 2.34
CA LEU A 132 -2.94 -0.24 3.20
C LEU A 132 -3.37 -0.19 4.68
N ALA A 133 -3.09 -1.24 5.42
CA ALA A 133 -3.45 -1.38 6.83
C ALA A 133 -2.27 -1.80 7.74
N GLY A 134 -1.04 -1.72 7.23
CA GLY A 134 0.17 -2.07 7.99
C GLY A 134 0.12 -3.47 8.61
N GLY A 135 -0.41 -4.46 7.90
CA GLY A 135 -0.58 -5.83 8.38
C GLY A 135 -1.78 -6.07 9.29
N LYS A 136 -2.49 -5.02 9.74
CA LYS A 136 -3.61 -5.12 10.70
C LYS A 136 -4.97 -5.42 10.06
N GLY A 137 -5.06 -5.39 8.73
CA GLY A 137 -6.30 -5.60 7.98
C GLY A 137 -6.51 -7.03 7.50
N VAL A 138 -5.82 -8.02 8.07
CA VAL A 138 -5.90 -9.43 7.64
C VAL A 138 -6.31 -10.29 8.81
N LYS A 139 -7.35 -11.11 8.62
CA LYS A 139 -7.76 -12.15 9.59
C LYS A 139 -7.85 -13.49 8.90
N VAL A 140 -7.23 -14.49 9.50
CA VAL A 140 -7.10 -15.86 8.99
C VAL A 140 -8.00 -16.78 9.82
N SER A 141 -8.71 -17.69 9.17
CA SER A 141 -9.46 -18.74 9.84
C SER A 141 -8.53 -19.67 10.63
N GLY A 142 -8.95 -20.08 11.81
CA GLY A 142 -8.16 -20.88 12.72
C GLY A 142 -7.20 -20.09 13.63
N ASP A 143 -6.70 -18.93 13.17
CA ASP A 143 -5.80 -18.08 13.96
C ASP A 143 -6.52 -16.88 14.60
N HIS A 144 -7.41 -16.25 13.82
CA HIS A 144 -8.08 -15.00 14.20
C HIS A 144 -9.60 -15.09 14.16
N LEU A 145 -10.13 -16.04 13.39
CA LEU A 145 -11.55 -16.25 13.18
C LEU A 145 -11.83 -17.75 13.35
N TYR A 146 -12.62 -18.10 14.34
CA TYR A 146 -12.89 -19.50 14.70
C TYR A 146 -14.25 -20.01 14.21
N SER A 147 -15.00 -19.16 13.48
CA SER A 147 -16.28 -19.50 12.91
C SER A 147 -16.65 -18.56 11.76
N HIS A 148 -17.52 -19.02 10.84
CA HIS A 148 -18.12 -18.14 9.81
C HIS A 148 -18.89 -16.97 10.43
N ARG A 149 -19.48 -17.17 11.63
CA ARG A 149 -20.16 -16.09 12.36
C ARG A 149 -19.21 -14.94 12.71
N GLU A 150 -17.99 -15.25 13.18
CA GLU A 150 -16.98 -14.24 13.47
C GLU A 150 -16.44 -13.59 12.20
N ALA A 151 -16.27 -14.37 11.14
CA ALA A 151 -15.87 -13.84 9.83
C ALA A 151 -16.89 -12.85 9.28
N ILE A 152 -18.18 -13.21 9.32
CA ILE A 152 -19.29 -12.33 8.91
C ILE A 152 -19.35 -11.05 9.75
N ALA A 153 -19.14 -11.17 11.08
CA ALA A 153 -19.10 -9.99 11.97
C ALA A 153 -17.94 -9.06 11.58
N TYR A 154 -16.77 -9.60 11.31
CA TYR A 154 -15.61 -8.82 10.87
C TYR A 154 -15.84 -8.17 9.49
N CYS A 155 -16.39 -8.91 8.53
CA CYS A 155 -16.75 -8.33 7.22
C CYS A 155 -17.74 -7.16 7.38
N LYS A 156 -18.71 -7.30 8.28
CA LYS A 156 -19.66 -6.22 8.59
C LYS A 156 -18.97 -4.96 9.13
N GLU A 157 -18.01 -5.13 10.04
CA GLU A 157 -17.19 -4.01 10.54
C GLU A 157 -16.43 -3.30 9.42
N LEU A 158 -15.93 -4.04 8.42
CA LEU A 158 -15.22 -3.47 7.28
C LEU A 158 -16.17 -2.65 6.40
N VAL A 159 -17.35 -3.18 6.09
CA VAL A 159 -18.40 -2.47 5.33
C VAL A 159 -18.86 -1.21 6.05
N GLU A 160 -19.12 -1.28 7.37
CA GLU A 160 -19.55 -0.13 8.18
C GLU A 160 -18.51 1.01 8.20
N LYS A 161 -17.23 0.68 8.03
CA LYS A 161 -16.15 1.65 7.88
C LYS A 161 -15.99 2.19 6.45
N GLY A 162 -16.85 1.78 5.54
CA GLY A 162 -16.83 2.17 4.13
C GLY A 162 -15.67 1.53 3.34
N GLY A 163 -15.16 0.38 3.79
CA GLY A 163 -14.04 -0.30 3.17
C GLY A 163 -14.47 -1.49 2.30
N GLU A 164 -13.73 -1.70 1.21
CA GLU A 164 -13.78 -2.94 0.44
C GLU A 164 -12.90 -4.00 1.10
N PHE A 165 -13.20 -5.28 0.85
CA PHE A 165 -12.40 -6.38 1.33
C PHE A 165 -12.42 -7.57 0.36
N VAL A 166 -11.42 -8.42 0.49
CA VAL A 166 -11.27 -9.66 -0.28
C VAL A 166 -11.34 -10.85 0.68
N ILE A 167 -12.08 -11.85 0.29
CA ILE A 167 -12.04 -13.15 0.94
C ILE A 167 -11.36 -14.14 0.01
#